data_664a52561fd46648dbc6d12699cc99f4
#
_entry.id   664a52561fd46648dbc6d12699cc99f4
#
_cell.length_a   1.000
_cell.length_b   1.000
_cell.length_c   1.000
_cell.angle_alpha   90.00
_cell.angle_beta   90.00
_cell.angle_gamma   90.00
#
_symmetry.space_group_name_H-M   'P 1'
#
loop_
_entity.id
_entity.type
_entity.pdbx_description
1 polymer ?
#
loop_
_entity_poly.entity_id
_entity_poly.type
_entity_poly.pdbx_seq_one_letter_code
_entity_poly.pdbx_strand_id
1 'polypeptide(L)'
;MPKSWYPGGVLFTGEQVTQIFRHLSRIPKGKARDQLLESILQYLPARDTAAIVPAETTAREEQHVPVIEDSATQKVALQFRYLTVTRGKEAMRHASVHRVLVGPPGRFVATCHRTGELKWFRIENVSDAKLDPREPFRDADSKRVDAYLRASLDGFHEGGPPTKQVFFVSDPDAAWVARNLMDGMECEDVPGGIRVTAETSAPKRLARFVVGLGAAAKPRTAELEREVGALARGATEAIGGQKWRPERG
;
A
#
# COMPACT_ATOMS: atom_id res chain seq x y z
N MET A 1 -15.52 30.46 -11.67
CA MET A 1 -14.50 31.10 -10.79
C MET A 1 -13.78 32.19 -11.59
N PRO A 2 -13.50 33.38 -11.01
CA PRO A 2 -12.76 34.41 -11.72
C PRO A 2 -11.37 33.90 -12.07
N LYS A 3 -10.92 34.18 -13.30
CA LYS A 3 -9.57 33.84 -13.80
C LYS A 3 -8.40 34.36 -12.93
N SER A 4 -8.67 35.29 -12.02
CA SER A 4 -7.71 35.87 -11.08
C SER A 4 -7.34 34.95 -9.90
N TRP A 5 -7.98 33.78 -9.78
CA TRP A 5 -7.71 32.79 -8.71
C TRP A 5 -6.71 31.72 -9.11
N TYR A 6 -6.23 31.74 -10.34
CA TYR A 6 -5.12 30.92 -10.79
C TYR A 6 -3.81 31.69 -10.69
N PRO A 7 -3.05 31.59 -9.60
CA PRO A 7 -1.68 32.09 -9.60
C PRO A 7 -0.89 31.16 -10.53
N GLY A 8 -0.69 31.62 -11.77
CA GLY A 8 0.22 31.06 -12.75
C GLY A 8 0.42 29.55 -12.68
N GLY A 9 -0.46 28.79 -13.30
CA GLY A 9 -0.26 27.42 -13.74
C GLY A 9 0.48 26.49 -12.77
N VAL A 10 -0.05 26.20 -11.57
CA VAL A 10 0.41 25.05 -10.80
C VAL A 10 -0.12 23.81 -11.50
N LEU A 11 0.73 23.17 -12.29
CA LEU A 11 0.44 21.87 -12.88
C LEU A 11 0.65 20.82 -11.81
N PHE A 12 -0.42 20.22 -11.34
CA PHE A 12 -0.33 19.04 -10.50
C PHE A 12 -0.06 17.81 -11.36
N THR A 13 0.86 16.97 -10.93
CA THR A 13 1.02 15.63 -11.52
C THR A 13 -0.20 14.77 -11.15
N GLY A 14 -0.48 13.70 -11.89
CA GLY A 14 -1.56 12.76 -11.56
C GLY A 14 -1.44 12.20 -10.14
N GLU A 15 -0.22 11.99 -9.65
CA GLU A 15 0.06 11.57 -8.28
C GLU A 15 -0.34 12.64 -7.24
N GLN A 16 0.02 13.90 -7.48
CA GLN A 16 -0.36 15.00 -6.60
C GLN A 16 -1.88 15.20 -6.55
N VAL A 17 -2.55 15.08 -7.69
CA VAL A 17 -4.01 15.11 -7.78
C VAL A 17 -4.62 13.96 -6.96
N THR A 18 -4.11 12.76 -7.12
CA THR A 18 -4.53 11.59 -6.34
C THR A 18 -4.37 11.83 -4.83
N GLN A 19 -3.25 12.41 -4.40
CA GLN A 19 -3.02 12.77 -3.00
C GLN A 19 -4.02 13.81 -2.49
N ILE A 20 -4.31 14.85 -3.28
CA ILE A 20 -5.32 15.87 -2.93
C ILE A 20 -6.69 15.21 -2.74
N PHE A 21 -7.10 14.33 -3.66
CA PHE A 21 -8.38 13.61 -3.53
C PHE A 21 -8.41 12.68 -2.32
N ARG A 22 -7.33 11.99 -2.03
CA ARG A 22 -7.20 11.18 -0.81
C ARG A 22 -7.39 12.03 0.46
N HIS A 23 -6.83 13.23 0.51
CA HIS A 23 -7.03 14.14 1.63
C HIS A 23 -8.46 14.68 1.71
N LEU A 24 -9.06 15.04 0.58
CA LEU A 24 -10.42 15.53 0.53
C LEU A 24 -11.45 14.46 0.89
N SER A 25 -11.22 13.21 0.56
CA SER A 25 -12.12 12.10 0.93
C SER A 25 -12.18 11.86 2.44
N ARG A 26 -11.21 12.34 3.21
CA ARG A 26 -11.18 12.27 4.69
C ARG A 26 -12.01 13.35 5.38
N ILE A 27 -12.32 14.44 4.69
CA ILE A 27 -13.17 15.48 5.24
C ILE A 27 -14.58 14.89 5.37
N PRO A 28 -15.26 15.06 6.51
CA PRO A 28 -16.62 14.56 6.69
C PRO A 28 -17.52 14.95 5.53
N LYS A 29 -18.38 14.03 5.08
CA LYS A 29 -19.35 14.28 4.01
C LYS A 29 -20.17 15.50 4.34
N GLY A 30 -20.18 16.45 3.42
CA GLY A 30 -20.90 17.71 3.59
C GLY A 30 -20.84 18.58 2.35
N LYS A 31 -21.77 19.51 2.25
CA LYS A 31 -21.95 20.36 1.07
C LYS A 31 -20.66 21.05 0.60
N ALA A 32 -19.84 21.54 1.53
CA ALA A 32 -18.58 22.21 1.21
C ALA A 32 -17.55 21.26 0.59
N ARG A 33 -17.41 20.03 1.13
CA ARG A 33 -16.53 19.01 0.57
C ARG A 33 -16.97 18.59 -0.83
N ASP A 34 -18.25 18.32 -0.99
CA ASP A 34 -18.80 17.81 -2.24
C ASP A 34 -18.68 18.87 -3.35
N GLN A 35 -18.92 20.15 -3.03
CA GLN A 35 -18.68 21.27 -3.95
C GLN A 35 -17.19 21.42 -4.33
N LEU A 36 -16.28 21.20 -3.38
CA LEU A 36 -14.84 21.24 -3.67
C LEU A 36 -14.42 20.09 -4.58
N LEU A 37 -14.90 18.87 -4.32
CA LEU A 37 -14.66 17.71 -5.16
C LEU A 37 -15.19 17.92 -6.59
N GLU A 38 -16.43 18.38 -6.74
CA GLU A 38 -17.01 18.72 -8.05
C GLU A 38 -16.18 19.79 -8.77
N SER A 39 -15.76 20.84 -8.05
CA SER A 39 -14.96 21.92 -8.62
C SER A 39 -13.61 21.46 -9.12
N ILE A 40 -13.01 20.44 -8.49
CA ILE A 40 -11.74 19.87 -8.93
C ILE A 40 -11.97 18.91 -10.12
N LEU A 41 -12.96 18.04 -10.05
CA LEU A 41 -13.28 17.05 -11.07
C LEU A 41 -13.57 17.67 -12.45
N GLN A 42 -14.23 18.83 -12.49
CA GLN A 42 -14.55 19.50 -13.76
C GLN A 42 -13.32 20.00 -14.54
N TYR A 43 -12.16 20.12 -13.89
CA TYR A 43 -10.92 20.54 -14.54
C TYR A 43 -9.99 19.38 -14.92
N LEU A 44 -10.37 18.17 -14.57
CA LEU A 44 -9.58 16.98 -14.90
C LEU A 44 -10.03 16.38 -16.24
N PRO A 45 -9.11 15.90 -17.09
CA PRO A 45 -9.48 15.14 -18.28
C PRO A 45 -10.32 13.90 -17.90
N ALA A 46 -11.32 13.59 -18.71
CA ALA A 46 -12.25 12.47 -18.44
C ALA A 46 -11.53 11.12 -18.24
N ARG A 47 -10.38 10.91 -18.88
CA ARG A 47 -9.54 9.72 -18.70
C ARG A 47 -8.88 9.63 -17.32
N ASP A 48 -8.68 10.76 -16.64
CA ASP A 48 -8.02 10.80 -15.34
C ASP A 48 -9.03 10.72 -14.18
N THR A 49 -10.31 11.05 -14.44
CA THR A 49 -11.38 10.97 -13.44
C THR A 49 -11.74 9.54 -13.06
N ALA A 50 -11.60 8.58 -13.97
CA ALA A 50 -11.89 7.16 -13.68
C ALA A 50 -10.91 6.54 -12.66
N ALA A 51 -9.68 7.11 -12.55
CA ALA A 51 -8.66 6.65 -11.59
C ALA A 51 -8.84 7.29 -10.20
N ILE A 52 -9.74 8.25 -10.05
CA ILE A 52 -9.91 9.09 -8.86
C ILE A 52 -11.16 8.72 -8.05
N VAL A 53 -11.89 7.68 -8.43
CA VAL A 53 -12.99 7.18 -7.59
C VAL A 53 -12.39 6.77 -6.24
N PRO A 54 -12.71 7.48 -5.14
CA PRO A 54 -12.23 7.07 -3.83
C PRO A 54 -12.79 5.68 -3.58
N ALA A 55 -11.91 4.69 -3.45
CA ALA A 55 -12.38 3.44 -2.87
C ALA A 55 -12.90 3.77 -1.47
N GLU A 56 -14.06 3.26 -1.14
CA GLU A 56 -14.73 3.52 0.13
C GLU A 56 -13.77 3.16 1.28
N THR A 57 -13.40 4.15 2.07
CA THR A 57 -12.70 3.94 3.33
C THR A 57 -13.60 3.09 4.22
N THR A 58 -13.04 2.08 4.86
CA THR A 58 -13.85 1.30 5.81
C THR A 58 -14.24 2.18 6.99
N ALA A 59 -15.39 1.93 7.62
CA ALA A 59 -15.84 2.66 8.80
C ALA A 59 -14.78 2.64 9.95
N ARG A 60 -13.96 1.58 10.01
CA ARG A 60 -12.83 1.47 10.95
C ARG A 60 -11.70 2.42 10.61
N GLU A 61 -11.39 2.61 9.33
CA GLU A 61 -10.37 3.58 8.91
C GLU A 61 -10.82 5.01 9.24
N GLU A 62 -12.07 5.35 8.97
CA GLU A 62 -12.63 6.67 9.32
C GLU A 62 -12.55 6.95 10.83
N GLN A 63 -12.77 5.93 11.65
CA GLN A 63 -12.72 6.05 13.12
C GLN A 63 -11.31 6.27 13.67
N HIS A 64 -10.30 5.59 13.10
CA HIS A 64 -8.97 5.55 13.72
C HIS A 64 -7.93 6.46 13.04
N VAL A 65 -8.15 6.89 11.80
CA VAL A 65 -7.24 7.79 11.09
C VAL A 65 -6.91 9.05 11.90
N PRO A 66 -7.86 9.79 12.49
CA PRO A 66 -7.55 11.02 13.21
C PRO A 66 -6.56 10.81 14.37
N VAL A 67 -6.80 9.82 15.22
CA VAL A 67 -5.92 9.55 16.36
C VAL A 67 -4.53 9.04 15.93
N ILE A 68 -4.44 8.33 14.81
CA ILE A 68 -3.16 7.87 14.24
C ILE A 68 -2.39 9.07 13.67
N GLU A 69 -3.05 9.99 13.00
CA GLU A 69 -2.46 11.24 12.50
C GLU A 69 -2.01 12.17 13.64
N ASP A 70 -2.81 12.27 14.69
CA ASP A 70 -2.47 12.99 15.91
C ASP A 70 -1.20 12.44 16.56
N SER A 71 -1.06 11.11 16.64
CA SER A 71 0.15 10.46 17.15
C SER A 71 1.40 10.89 16.36
N ALA A 72 1.32 10.93 15.03
CA ALA A 72 2.43 11.35 14.18
C ALA A 72 2.75 12.84 14.33
N THR A 73 1.72 13.69 14.38
CA THR A 73 1.86 15.16 14.41
C THR A 73 2.34 15.65 15.75
N GLN A 74 1.77 15.13 16.84
CA GLN A 74 2.09 15.53 18.20
C GLN A 74 3.30 14.81 18.77
N LYS A 75 3.84 13.82 18.06
CA LYS A 75 4.91 12.93 18.53
C LYS A 75 4.57 12.28 19.88
N VAL A 76 3.36 11.75 19.99
CA VAL A 76 2.89 11.00 21.15
C VAL A 76 2.69 9.54 20.73
N ALA A 77 3.13 8.61 21.58
CA ALA A 77 2.98 7.18 21.27
C ALA A 77 1.50 6.79 21.12
N LEU A 78 1.23 5.88 20.18
CA LEU A 78 -0.08 5.31 19.93
C LEU A 78 -0.18 3.96 20.66
N GLN A 79 -1.20 3.79 21.48
CA GLN A 79 -1.64 2.50 22.00
C GLN A 79 -2.84 2.01 21.19
N PHE A 80 -2.82 0.77 20.74
CA PHE A 80 -3.92 0.19 19.96
C PHE A 80 -3.94 -1.33 20.05
N ARG A 81 -5.11 -1.94 19.83
CA ARG A 81 -5.22 -3.36 19.54
C ARG A 81 -4.99 -3.61 18.07
N TYR A 82 -4.27 -4.66 17.74
CA TYR A 82 -3.94 -5.01 16.37
C TYR A 82 -4.21 -6.47 16.07
N LEU A 83 -5.07 -6.71 15.08
CA LEU A 83 -5.36 -8.05 14.57
C LEU A 83 -4.27 -8.46 13.57
N THR A 84 -3.46 -9.44 13.94
CA THR A 84 -2.52 -10.06 13.00
C THR A 84 -3.26 -11.13 12.19
N VAL A 85 -3.76 -10.78 11.03
CA VAL A 85 -4.64 -11.63 10.18
C VAL A 85 -4.03 -13.01 9.93
N THR A 86 -2.71 -13.08 9.60
CA THR A 86 -2.03 -14.36 9.32
C THR A 86 -2.00 -15.33 10.51
N ARG A 87 -2.22 -14.84 11.73
CA ARG A 87 -2.22 -15.64 12.97
C ARG A 87 -3.58 -15.68 13.66
N GLY A 88 -4.56 -14.90 13.17
CA GLY A 88 -5.86 -14.75 13.81
C GLY A 88 -5.79 -14.23 15.26
N LYS A 89 -4.68 -13.57 15.64
CA LYS A 89 -4.44 -13.13 17.02
C LYS A 89 -4.45 -11.61 17.11
N GLU A 90 -5.26 -11.12 18.03
CA GLU A 90 -5.27 -9.73 18.44
C GLU A 90 -4.32 -9.51 19.63
N ALA A 91 -3.59 -8.41 19.62
CA ALA A 91 -2.71 -8.05 20.71
C ALA A 91 -2.59 -6.54 20.87
N MET A 92 -2.42 -6.08 22.11
CA MET A 92 -2.09 -4.70 22.41
C MET A 92 -0.70 -4.34 21.85
N ARG A 93 -0.61 -3.17 21.27
CA ARG A 93 0.62 -2.60 20.69
C ARG A 93 0.81 -1.18 21.19
N HIS A 94 2.09 -0.80 21.34
CA HIS A 94 2.52 0.58 21.41
C HIS A 94 3.45 0.86 20.22
N ALA A 95 3.25 1.98 19.57
CA ALA A 95 4.07 2.37 18.43
C ALA A 95 4.19 3.88 18.32
N SER A 96 5.30 4.35 17.77
CA SER A 96 5.53 5.74 17.41
C SER A 96 5.29 5.92 15.92
N VAL A 97 4.22 6.61 15.56
CA VAL A 97 3.80 6.77 14.16
C VAL A 97 4.67 7.80 13.45
N HIS A 98 5.17 7.46 12.26
CA HIS A 98 6.04 8.34 11.45
C HIS A 98 5.41 8.80 10.15
N ARG A 99 4.61 7.94 9.50
CA ARG A 99 3.90 8.26 8.25
C ARG A 99 2.54 7.57 8.25
N VAL A 100 1.54 8.31 7.79
CA VAL A 100 0.20 7.78 7.55
C VAL A 100 -0.08 7.86 6.05
N LEU A 101 -0.40 6.73 5.45
CA LEU A 101 -0.79 6.61 4.05
C LEU A 101 -2.25 6.22 4.01
N VAL A 102 -3.08 7.19 3.70
CA VAL A 102 -4.51 6.97 3.58
C VAL A 102 -4.85 6.69 2.14
N GLY A 103 -5.52 5.64 1.97
CA GLY A 103 -6.00 5.12 0.71
C GLY A 103 -6.35 3.64 0.91
N PRO A 104 -7.13 3.02 0.04
CA PRO A 104 -7.49 1.61 0.20
C PRO A 104 -6.33 0.69 -0.18
N PRO A 105 -5.84 -0.12 0.77
CA PRO A 105 -6.11 -0.06 2.20
C PRO A 105 -5.27 1.01 2.89
N GLY A 106 -5.86 1.73 3.86
CA GLY A 106 -5.14 2.68 4.71
C GLY A 106 -4.05 2.00 5.53
N ARG A 107 -2.88 2.63 5.60
CA ARG A 107 -1.69 2.07 6.29
C ARG A 107 -0.93 3.17 7.02
N PHE A 108 -0.17 2.78 8.03
CA PHE A 108 0.82 3.65 8.63
C PHE A 108 2.12 2.91 8.92
N VAL A 109 3.22 3.67 8.90
CA VAL A 109 4.55 3.19 9.30
C VAL A 109 4.87 3.74 10.67
N ALA A 110 5.26 2.87 11.57
CA ALA A 110 5.60 3.22 12.94
C ALA A 110 6.76 2.38 13.48
N THR A 111 7.50 2.92 14.44
CA THR A 111 8.41 2.14 15.26
C THR A 111 7.59 1.33 16.27
N CYS A 112 7.58 0.02 16.12
CA CYS A 112 6.90 -0.88 17.06
C CYS A 112 7.71 -0.97 18.36
N HIS A 113 7.14 -0.58 19.50
CA HIS A 113 7.86 -0.55 20.78
C HIS A 113 8.29 -1.92 21.27
N ARG A 114 7.56 -2.97 20.86
CA ARG A 114 7.90 -4.36 21.22
C ARG A 114 9.19 -4.84 20.56
N THR A 115 9.47 -4.41 19.32
CA THR A 115 10.63 -4.90 18.54
C THR A 115 11.68 -3.84 18.30
N GLY A 116 11.37 -2.56 18.50
CA GLY A 116 12.24 -1.43 18.16
C GLY A 116 12.37 -1.15 16.65
N GLU A 117 11.65 -1.88 15.81
CA GLU A 117 11.76 -1.83 14.35
C GLU A 117 10.63 -1.04 13.72
N LEU A 118 10.90 -0.45 12.55
CA LEU A 118 9.85 0.09 11.68
C LEU A 118 8.96 -1.05 11.17
N LYS A 119 7.65 -0.82 11.22
CA LYS A 119 6.65 -1.77 10.72
C LYS A 119 5.51 -1.05 10.05
N TRP A 120 4.95 -1.72 9.05
CA TRP A 120 3.67 -1.39 8.47
C TRP A 120 2.53 -1.93 9.33
N PHE A 121 1.50 -1.11 9.48
CA PHE A 121 0.23 -1.48 10.07
C PHE A 121 -0.91 -1.08 9.14
N ARG A 122 -1.87 -1.97 8.92
CA ARG A 122 -3.11 -1.66 8.21
C ARG A 122 -4.10 -1.04 9.18
N ILE A 123 -4.72 0.06 8.81
CA ILE A 123 -5.66 0.77 9.68
C ILE A 123 -6.91 -0.07 9.94
N GLU A 124 -7.38 -0.82 8.95
CA GLU A 124 -8.51 -1.74 9.07
C GLU A 124 -8.36 -2.80 10.17
N ASN A 125 -7.11 -3.14 10.53
CA ASN A 125 -6.77 -4.12 11.57
C ASN A 125 -6.55 -3.48 12.95
N VAL A 126 -6.75 -2.18 13.07
CA VAL A 126 -6.62 -1.43 14.31
C VAL A 126 -7.97 -1.36 15.03
N SER A 127 -7.94 -1.54 16.35
CA SER A 127 -9.06 -1.26 17.24
C SER A 127 -8.54 -0.61 18.54
N ASP A 128 -9.43 0.07 19.26
CA ASP A 128 -9.13 0.73 20.56
C ASP A 128 -7.89 1.66 20.50
N ALA A 129 -7.72 2.41 19.40
CA ALA A 129 -6.59 3.30 19.23
C ALA A 129 -6.73 4.56 20.09
N LYS A 130 -5.68 4.92 20.84
CA LYS A 130 -5.59 6.13 21.65
C LYS A 130 -4.15 6.61 21.80
N LEU A 131 -3.98 7.90 22.04
CA LEU A 131 -2.69 8.47 22.42
C LEU A 131 -2.30 7.99 23.83
N ASP A 132 -1.03 7.63 24.03
CA ASP A 132 -0.46 7.28 25.33
C ASP A 132 0.74 8.17 25.67
N PRO A 133 0.52 9.30 26.37
CA PRO A 133 1.60 10.21 26.73
C PRO A 133 2.58 9.62 27.78
N ARG A 134 2.25 8.49 28.39
CA ARG A 134 3.12 7.83 29.37
C ARG A 134 4.21 7.00 28.71
N GLU A 135 3.97 6.55 27.50
CA GLU A 135 4.92 5.78 26.72
C GLU A 135 5.80 6.76 25.90
N PRO A 136 7.13 6.68 26.00
CA PRO A 136 8.00 7.62 25.30
C PRO A 136 7.90 7.43 23.77
N PHE A 137 7.74 8.54 23.05
CA PHE A 137 7.79 8.51 21.60
C PHE A 137 9.22 8.19 21.12
N ARG A 138 9.36 7.18 20.27
CA ARG A 138 10.64 6.76 19.70
C ARG A 138 10.75 7.34 18.30
N ASP A 139 11.42 8.49 18.21
CA ASP A 139 11.62 9.15 16.93
C ASP A 139 12.48 8.29 15.99
N ALA A 140 12.27 8.42 14.71
CA ALA A 140 13.07 7.77 13.67
C ALA A 140 13.53 8.83 12.66
N ASP A 141 14.76 8.69 12.20
CA ASP A 141 15.30 9.55 11.14
C ASP A 141 14.40 9.46 9.90
N SER A 142 14.01 10.62 9.38
CA SER A 142 13.13 10.72 8.19
C SER A 142 13.71 9.98 6.98
N LYS A 143 15.05 10.04 6.78
CA LYS A 143 15.72 9.31 5.70
C LYS A 143 15.58 7.80 5.85
N ARG A 144 15.63 7.29 7.09
CA ARG A 144 15.41 5.88 7.42
C ARG A 144 13.97 5.47 7.13
N VAL A 145 12.99 6.30 7.51
CA VAL A 145 11.58 6.06 7.22
C VAL A 145 11.33 6.04 5.72
N ASP A 146 11.87 7.02 4.99
CA ASP A 146 11.72 7.11 3.54
C ASP A 146 12.40 5.94 2.81
N ALA A 147 13.56 5.51 3.28
CA ALA A 147 14.24 4.32 2.75
C ALA A 147 13.41 3.05 2.99
N TYR A 148 12.80 2.90 4.18
CA TYR A 148 11.90 1.80 4.50
C TYR A 148 10.66 1.79 3.60
N LEU A 149 10.08 2.97 3.34
CA LEU A 149 8.93 3.13 2.44
C LEU A 149 9.29 2.71 1.01
N ARG A 150 10.41 3.21 0.47
CA ARG A 150 10.87 2.88 -0.88
C ARG A 150 11.20 1.40 -1.06
N ALA A 151 11.78 0.77 -0.03
CA ALA A 151 12.11 -0.65 -0.07
C ALA A 151 10.89 -1.57 0.09
N SER A 152 9.75 -1.03 0.52
CA SER A 152 8.52 -1.79 0.72
C SER A 152 7.76 -1.95 -0.60
N LEU A 153 7.12 -3.10 -0.79
CA LEU A 153 6.25 -3.36 -1.91
C LEU A 153 4.82 -3.61 -1.41
N ASP A 154 3.88 -2.78 -1.83
CA ASP A 154 2.46 -2.86 -1.40
C ASP A 154 2.29 -2.94 0.14
N GLY A 155 3.10 -2.16 0.87
CA GLY A 155 3.09 -2.15 2.35
C GLY A 155 3.67 -3.41 3.00
N PHE A 156 4.45 -4.19 2.28
CA PHE A 156 5.22 -5.32 2.81
C PHE A 156 6.70 -5.00 2.82
N HIS A 157 7.35 -5.35 3.92
CA HIS A 157 8.80 -5.28 4.12
C HIS A 157 9.23 -6.52 4.88
N GLU A 158 10.09 -7.33 4.31
CA GLU A 158 10.52 -8.63 4.89
C GLU A 158 11.79 -8.52 5.72
N GLY A 159 12.35 -7.33 5.85
CA GLY A 159 13.64 -7.07 6.46
C GLY A 159 14.78 -7.14 5.46
N GLY A 160 15.95 -6.62 5.84
CA GLY A 160 17.13 -6.58 4.98
C GLY A 160 17.11 -5.41 3.97
N PRO A 161 18.20 -5.24 3.22
CA PRO A 161 18.31 -4.22 2.18
C PRO A 161 17.43 -4.57 0.99
N PRO A 162 16.94 -3.57 0.23
CA PRO A 162 16.22 -3.82 -1.01
C PRO A 162 17.16 -4.48 -2.05
N THR A 163 16.60 -5.37 -2.83
CA THR A 163 17.25 -6.02 -3.96
C THR A 163 16.48 -5.77 -5.24
N LYS A 164 17.20 -5.59 -6.34
CA LYS A 164 16.59 -5.41 -7.65
C LYS A 164 16.04 -6.74 -8.14
N GLN A 165 14.72 -6.78 -8.34
CA GLN A 165 14.02 -7.92 -8.90
C GLN A 165 13.50 -7.58 -10.30
N VAL A 166 13.58 -8.55 -11.21
CA VAL A 166 13.18 -8.40 -12.60
C VAL A 166 12.34 -9.61 -13.03
N PHE A 167 11.27 -9.35 -13.75
CA PHE A 167 10.50 -10.38 -14.46
C PHE A 167 10.01 -9.87 -15.80
N PHE A 168 9.75 -10.79 -16.72
CA PHE A 168 9.18 -10.51 -18.02
C PHE A 168 7.70 -10.97 -18.03
N VAL A 169 6.83 -10.22 -18.71
CA VAL A 169 5.44 -10.60 -18.95
C VAL A 169 5.17 -10.57 -20.45
N SER A 170 4.68 -11.69 -20.97
CA SER A 170 4.37 -11.81 -22.40
C SER A 170 3.00 -11.21 -22.75
N ASP A 171 2.84 -10.81 -23.99
CA ASP A 171 1.54 -10.49 -24.54
C ASP A 171 0.60 -11.73 -24.56
N PRO A 172 -0.73 -11.56 -24.39
CA PRO A 172 -1.44 -10.28 -24.24
C PRO A 172 -1.50 -9.72 -22.80
N ASP A 173 -1.02 -10.45 -21.79
CA ASP A 173 -1.13 -10.07 -20.38
C ASP A 173 -0.28 -8.84 -20.02
N ALA A 174 0.74 -8.53 -20.81
CA ALA A 174 1.62 -7.38 -20.63
C ALA A 174 0.85 -6.06 -20.49
N ALA A 175 -0.16 -5.84 -21.36
CA ALA A 175 -0.96 -4.62 -21.34
C ALA A 175 -1.80 -4.47 -20.06
N TRP A 176 -2.28 -5.58 -19.49
CA TRP A 176 -2.98 -5.57 -18.21
C TRP A 176 -2.01 -5.29 -17.05
N VAL A 177 -0.86 -5.95 -17.04
CA VAL A 177 0.16 -5.75 -15.99
C VAL A 177 0.67 -4.33 -15.96
N ALA A 178 0.95 -3.71 -17.11
CA ALA A 178 1.40 -2.33 -17.20
C ALA A 178 0.43 -1.32 -16.55
N ARG A 179 -0.88 -1.62 -16.55
CA ARG A 179 -1.92 -0.79 -15.93
C ARG A 179 -2.16 -1.11 -14.46
N ASN A 180 -1.68 -2.26 -13.98
CA ASN A 180 -1.93 -2.79 -12.63
C ASN A 180 -0.64 -3.05 -11.85
N LEU A 181 0.41 -2.26 -12.12
CA LEU A 181 1.64 -2.33 -11.35
C LEU A 181 1.39 -1.94 -9.89
N MET A 182 2.04 -2.65 -8.98
CA MET A 182 2.07 -2.23 -7.58
C MET A 182 3.01 -1.02 -7.41
N ASP A 183 2.75 -0.20 -6.40
CA ASP A 183 3.64 0.91 -6.04
C ASP A 183 5.08 0.41 -5.85
N GLY A 184 6.04 1.06 -6.51
CA GLY A 184 7.46 0.67 -6.50
C GLY A 184 7.88 -0.29 -7.62
N MET A 185 6.96 -0.63 -8.55
CA MET A 185 7.31 -1.32 -9.79
C MET A 185 7.40 -0.34 -10.96
N GLU A 186 8.34 -0.61 -11.85
CA GLU A 186 8.49 0.09 -13.13
C GLU A 186 8.44 -0.93 -14.26
N CYS A 187 7.93 -0.54 -15.42
CA CYS A 187 7.97 -1.39 -16.60
C CYS A 187 8.49 -0.65 -17.83
N GLU A 188 9.05 -1.41 -18.74
CA GLU A 188 9.47 -0.96 -20.06
C GLU A 188 9.01 -1.95 -21.13
N ASP A 189 8.64 -1.43 -22.29
CA ASP A 189 8.26 -2.24 -23.45
C ASP A 189 9.49 -2.96 -24.01
N VAL A 190 9.33 -4.25 -24.28
CA VAL A 190 10.34 -5.08 -24.92
C VAL A 190 9.68 -5.98 -25.97
N PRO A 191 10.40 -6.54 -26.94
CA PRO A 191 9.80 -7.43 -27.94
C PRO A 191 9.01 -8.58 -27.31
N GLY A 192 7.71 -8.65 -27.63
CA GLY A 192 6.79 -9.70 -27.18
C GLY A 192 6.21 -9.50 -25.78
N GLY A 193 6.29 -8.30 -25.20
CA GLY A 193 5.71 -7.99 -23.91
C GLY A 193 6.39 -6.85 -23.17
N ILE A 194 6.45 -6.94 -21.85
CA ILE A 194 7.10 -5.96 -20.98
C ILE A 194 8.14 -6.58 -20.05
N ARG A 195 9.15 -5.80 -19.71
CA ARG A 195 10.07 -6.07 -18.61
C ARG A 195 9.64 -5.24 -17.40
N VAL A 196 9.39 -5.91 -16.27
CA VAL A 196 9.05 -5.24 -15.01
C VAL A 196 10.23 -5.33 -14.05
N THR A 197 10.53 -4.21 -13.40
CA THR A 197 11.60 -4.06 -12.41
C THR A 197 11.01 -3.56 -11.10
N ALA A 198 11.46 -4.11 -9.98
CA ALA A 198 11.14 -3.61 -8.65
C ALA A 198 12.40 -3.65 -7.77
N GLU A 199 12.70 -2.55 -7.08
CA GLU A 199 13.72 -2.53 -6.03
C GLU A 199 13.03 -2.68 -4.67
N THR A 200 13.13 -3.87 -4.07
CA THR A 200 12.30 -4.19 -2.89
C THR A 200 12.99 -5.12 -1.90
N SER A 201 12.64 -4.96 -0.61
CA SER A 201 12.94 -5.90 0.46
C SER A 201 11.80 -6.91 0.73
N ALA A 202 10.84 -7.03 -0.21
CA ALA A 202 9.70 -7.93 -0.10
C ALA A 202 9.59 -8.89 -1.31
N PRO A 203 10.62 -9.71 -1.58
CA PRO A 203 10.63 -10.60 -2.76
C PRO A 203 9.50 -11.63 -2.74
N LYS A 204 9.04 -12.08 -1.57
CA LYS A 204 7.90 -13.00 -1.47
C LYS A 204 6.57 -12.34 -1.84
N ARG A 205 6.41 -11.04 -1.53
CA ARG A 205 5.23 -10.30 -1.97
C ARG A 205 5.20 -10.18 -3.48
N LEU A 206 6.36 -9.88 -4.08
CA LEU A 206 6.52 -9.84 -5.53
C LEU A 206 6.27 -11.22 -6.17
N ALA A 207 6.83 -12.27 -5.60
CA ALA A 207 6.63 -13.63 -6.09
C ALA A 207 5.16 -14.05 -6.13
N ARG A 208 4.35 -13.65 -5.14
CA ARG A 208 2.89 -13.88 -5.16
C ARG A 208 2.19 -13.19 -6.32
N PHE A 209 2.62 -11.99 -6.67
CA PHE A 209 2.11 -11.30 -7.85
C PHE A 209 2.48 -12.06 -9.13
N VAL A 210 3.75 -12.42 -9.28
CA VAL A 210 4.27 -13.13 -10.46
C VAL A 210 3.62 -14.51 -10.63
N VAL A 211 3.44 -15.28 -9.56
CA VAL A 211 2.76 -16.59 -9.60
C VAL A 211 1.30 -16.44 -10.07
N GLY A 212 0.62 -15.36 -9.66
CA GLY A 212 -0.75 -15.08 -10.07
C GLY A 212 -0.91 -14.85 -11.57
N LEU A 213 0.17 -14.51 -12.29
CA LEU A 213 0.18 -14.34 -13.76
C LEU A 213 0.42 -15.66 -14.52
N GLY A 214 0.64 -16.76 -13.80
CA GLY A 214 0.83 -18.08 -14.41
C GLY A 214 1.98 -18.12 -15.42
N ALA A 215 1.73 -18.72 -16.59
CA ALA A 215 2.73 -18.91 -17.65
C ALA A 215 3.14 -17.60 -18.36
N ALA A 216 2.34 -16.54 -18.23
CA ALA A 216 2.63 -15.25 -18.86
C ALA A 216 3.84 -14.55 -18.23
N ALA A 217 4.13 -14.78 -16.95
CA ALA A 217 5.21 -14.13 -16.26
C ALA A 217 6.43 -15.06 -16.06
N LYS A 218 7.62 -14.54 -16.37
CA LYS A 218 8.88 -15.26 -16.25
C LYS A 218 9.85 -14.47 -15.36
N PRO A 219 10.17 -14.95 -14.14
CA PRO A 219 11.21 -14.34 -13.31
C PRO A 219 12.55 -14.29 -14.05
N ARG A 220 13.36 -13.26 -13.78
CA ARG A 220 14.65 -13.03 -14.41
C ARG A 220 15.79 -12.82 -13.39
N THR A 221 15.49 -12.89 -12.11
CA THR A 221 16.48 -12.84 -11.03
C THR A 221 16.39 -14.12 -10.20
N ALA A 222 17.51 -14.64 -9.78
CA ALA A 222 17.62 -15.94 -9.08
C ALA A 222 16.79 -15.95 -7.77
N GLU A 223 16.74 -14.82 -7.07
CA GLU A 223 15.95 -14.71 -5.84
C GLU A 223 14.44 -14.82 -6.13
N LEU A 224 13.94 -14.06 -7.12
CA LEU A 224 12.54 -14.11 -7.50
C LEU A 224 12.15 -15.47 -8.07
N GLU A 225 13.02 -16.09 -8.86
CA GLU A 225 12.81 -17.44 -9.40
C GLU A 225 12.66 -18.48 -8.29
N ARG A 226 13.52 -18.42 -7.26
CA ARG A 226 13.45 -19.29 -6.10
C ARG A 226 12.12 -19.11 -5.33
N GLU A 227 11.70 -17.87 -5.06
CA GLU A 227 10.47 -17.58 -4.31
C GLU A 227 9.20 -17.98 -5.13
N VAL A 228 9.20 -17.70 -6.43
CA VAL A 228 8.12 -18.13 -7.35
C VAL A 228 8.03 -19.65 -7.40
N GLY A 229 9.19 -20.33 -7.55
CA GLY A 229 9.24 -21.79 -7.56
C GLY A 229 8.76 -22.42 -6.25
N ALA A 230 9.08 -21.83 -5.10
CA ALA A 230 8.60 -22.30 -3.81
C ALA A 230 7.06 -22.19 -3.69
N LEU A 231 6.49 -21.06 -4.11
CA LEU A 231 5.03 -20.86 -4.13
C LEU A 231 4.32 -21.81 -5.08
N ALA A 232 4.87 -22.01 -6.29
CA ALA A 232 4.29 -22.90 -7.29
C ALA A 232 4.29 -24.36 -6.79
N ARG A 233 5.38 -24.84 -6.20
CA ARG A 233 5.44 -26.17 -5.58
C ARG A 233 4.41 -26.34 -4.48
N GLY A 234 4.33 -25.39 -3.55
CA GLY A 234 3.33 -25.43 -2.47
C GLY A 234 1.90 -25.47 -2.98
N ALA A 235 1.59 -24.73 -4.05
CA ALA A 235 0.27 -24.78 -4.68
C ALA A 235 -0.01 -26.15 -5.32
N THR A 236 0.98 -26.72 -6.02
CA THR A 236 0.86 -28.06 -6.64
C THR A 236 0.68 -29.15 -5.58
N GLU A 237 1.41 -29.11 -4.50
CA GLU A 237 1.27 -30.05 -3.37
C GLU A 237 -0.10 -29.95 -2.73
N ALA A 238 -0.62 -28.74 -2.52
CA ALA A 238 -1.95 -28.52 -1.96
C ALA A 238 -3.06 -29.10 -2.85
N ILE A 239 -2.93 -28.99 -4.17
CA ILE A 239 -3.89 -29.56 -5.14
C ILE A 239 -3.75 -31.08 -5.23
N GLY A 240 -2.51 -31.61 -5.24
CA GLY A 240 -2.23 -33.04 -5.36
C GLY A 240 -2.50 -33.85 -4.09
N GLY A 241 -2.44 -33.23 -2.93
CA GLY A 241 -2.55 -33.88 -1.61
C GLY A 241 -3.94 -34.00 -1.01
N GLN A 242 -4.92 -33.26 -1.51
CA GLN A 242 -6.31 -33.31 -1.03
C GLN A 242 -7.28 -33.48 -2.20
N LYS A 243 -8.01 -34.61 -2.21
CA LYS A 243 -9.28 -34.67 -2.93
C LYS A 243 -10.21 -33.65 -2.26
N TRP A 244 -10.34 -32.47 -2.86
CA TRP A 244 -11.32 -31.48 -2.45
C TRP A 244 -12.71 -32.14 -2.42
N ARG A 245 -13.30 -32.28 -1.25
CA ARG A 245 -14.69 -32.69 -1.08
C ARG A 245 -15.48 -31.43 -0.77
N PRO A 246 -16.42 -31.01 -1.67
CA PRO A 246 -17.35 -29.95 -1.31
C PRO A 246 -18.14 -30.40 -0.07
N GLU A 247 -18.12 -29.59 0.98
CA GLU A 247 -19.04 -29.78 2.10
C GLU A 247 -20.45 -29.65 1.51
N ARG A 248 -21.25 -30.72 1.67
CA ARG A 248 -22.65 -30.66 1.30
C ARG A 248 -23.34 -29.80 2.36
N GLY A 249 -23.72 -28.56 1.99
CA GLY A 249 -24.62 -27.72 2.73
C GLY A 249 -26.04 -28.29 2.72
#